data_2ec7ec315dbdf8b7877169f1a4c5ef93
#
_entry.id   2ec7ec315dbdf8b7877169f1a4c5ef93
#
_cell.length_a   1.000
_cell.length_b   1.000
_cell.length_c   1.000
_cell.angle_alpha   90.00
_cell.angle_beta   90.00
_cell.angle_gamma   90.00
#
_symmetry.space_group_name_H-M   'P 1'
#
loop_
_entity.id
_entity.type
_entity.pdbx_description
1 polymer ?
#
loop_
_entity_poly.entity_id
_entity_poly.type
_entity_poly.pdbx_seq_one_letter_code
_entity_poly.pdbx_strand_id
1 'polypeptide(L)'
;MSTERHPRSLRFSRREAIGLLGVSAGLGLASAWKAEAGWFMDWQTATSAKKLQLPRGAIIRTILKDISPDAITGATLFHEHLSIDMSIITSPGRYALPPPPGRGAAAAGPPPSANVDLMVDEVKAAARDGVSCIVDGGHPDMGRKLENLKQIAERSGVYIVASGGYYMDRSYPPEIAAKSEDQIANELAQEATAQHLGAFGEIGADPNEPELTPAERKVFRAVGKAHLRTNLPIFTHNAYGTGPNVPKEAGLRQLDMLESVGVKPEHIAIGHCDSLVDPSADLIKQVAKRGAWVGFDRTGGQPAADEVRVRTLLAFFDAGYADRLLLSSDNTGARTIDLPSYRRVTSVFVPQLRQAGVKDEVLHAILVDNSRRFLSFVPKSA
;
A
#
# COMPACT_ATOMS: atom_id res chain seq x y z
N MET A 1 -15.80 -8.76 -72.84
CA MET A 1 -15.58 -9.90 -71.94
C MET A 1 -14.35 -9.64 -71.09
N SER A 2 -14.52 -9.12 -69.93
CA SER A 2 -13.43 -8.75 -68.97
C SER A 2 -13.42 -9.82 -67.90
N THR A 3 -12.29 -10.47 -67.69
CA THR A 3 -12.08 -11.48 -66.66
C THR A 3 -11.35 -10.83 -65.48
N GLU A 4 -12.09 -10.51 -64.42
CA GLU A 4 -11.54 -10.10 -63.12
C GLU A 4 -10.88 -11.32 -62.44
N ARG A 5 -9.61 -11.17 -62.04
CA ARG A 5 -8.93 -12.12 -61.17
C ARG A 5 -9.02 -11.63 -59.72
N HIS A 6 -9.69 -12.41 -58.89
CA HIS A 6 -9.69 -12.20 -57.44
C HIS A 6 -8.35 -12.57 -56.81
N PRO A 7 -7.84 -11.83 -55.82
CA PRO A 7 -6.64 -12.19 -55.09
C PRO A 7 -6.93 -13.31 -54.09
N ARG A 8 -6.05 -14.36 -54.08
CA ARG A 8 -6.10 -15.45 -53.11
C ARG A 8 -5.75 -14.94 -51.71
N SER A 9 -6.65 -15.08 -50.74
CA SER A 9 -6.39 -14.84 -49.34
C SER A 9 -5.49 -15.94 -48.77
N LEU A 10 -4.29 -15.58 -48.31
CA LEU A 10 -3.43 -16.45 -47.52
C LEU A 10 -4.04 -16.63 -46.11
N ARG A 11 -4.51 -17.85 -45.85
CA ARG A 11 -4.96 -18.24 -44.50
C ARG A 11 -3.77 -18.88 -43.76
N PHE A 12 -3.28 -18.17 -42.75
CA PHE A 12 -2.30 -18.74 -41.82
C PHE A 12 -2.99 -19.55 -40.72
N SER A 13 -2.41 -20.68 -40.34
CA SER A 13 -2.91 -21.48 -39.23
C SER A 13 -2.60 -20.80 -37.89
N ARG A 14 -3.42 -21.09 -36.84
CA ARG A 14 -3.20 -20.53 -35.49
C ARG A 14 -1.81 -20.82 -34.91
N ARG A 15 -1.13 -21.87 -35.33
CA ARG A 15 0.23 -22.20 -34.89
C ARG A 15 1.31 -21.32 -35.56
N GLU A 16 1.11 -20.91 -36.79
CA GLU A 16 2.05 -20.03 -37.50
C GLU A 16 1.94 -18.56 -37.03
N ALA A 17 0.75 -18.12 -36.61
CA ALA A 17 0.54 -16.81 -36.02
C ALA A 17 1.19 -16.66 -34.64
N ILE A 18 1.25 -17.73 -33.83
CA ILE A 18 1.88 -17.70 -32.49
C ILE A 18 3.40 -17.72 -32.59
N GLY A 19 3.98 -18.38 -33.62
CA GLY A 19 5.44 -18.40 -33.84
C GLY A 19 6.02 -17.05 -34.30
N LEU A 20 5.25 -16.23 -35.02
CA LEU A 20 5.69 -14.91 -35.52
C LEU A 20 5.58 -13.80 -34.47
N LEU A 21 4.68 -13.92 -33.49
CA LEU A 21 4.51 -12.93 -32.40
C LEU A 21 5.49 -13.15 -31.23
N GLY A 22 6.01 -14.38 -31.05
CA GLY A 22 6.90 -14.72 -29.94
C GLY A 22 8.36 -14.30 -30.13
N VAL A 23 8.82 -14.09 -31.37
CA VAL A 23 10.25 -13.79 -31.66
C VAL A 23 10.50 -12.28 -31.83
N SER A 24 9.49 -11.50 -32.19
CA SER A 24 9.65 -10.05 -32.39
C SER A 24 9.48 -9.22 -31.12
N ALA A 25 8.80 -9.74 -30.09
CA ALA A 25 8.60 -9.02 -28.82
C ALA A 25 9.77 -9.15 -27.84
N GLY A 26 10.55 -10.26 -27.93
CA GLY A 26 11.67 -10.52 -26.99
C GLY A 26 12.96 -9.78 -27.30
N LEU A 27 13.23 -9.43 -28.57
CA LEU A 27 14.48 -8.78 -28.99
C LEU A 27 14.37 -7.25 -29.08
N GLY A 28 13.17 -6.72 -29.26
CA GLY A 28 12.94 -5.26 -29.37
C GLY A 28 12.94 -4.54 -28.03
N LEU A 29 12.51 -5.18 -26.96
CA LEU A 29 12.45 -4.57 -25.63
C LEU A 29 13.82 -4.55 -24.93
N ALA A 30 14.65 -5.56 -25.14
CA ALA A 30 16.00 -5.60 -24.55
C ALA A 30 16.96 -4.58 -25.18
N SER A 31 16.75 -4.17 -26.42
CA SER A 31 17.58 -3.16 -27.09
C SER A 31 17.14 -1.72 -26.80
N ALA A 32 15.85 -1.47 -26.56
CA ALA A 32 15.37 -0.13 -26.16
C ALA A 32 15.82 0.23 -24.73
N TRP A 33 15.93 -0.75 -23.84
CA TRP A 33 16.38 -0.52 -22.45
C TRP A 33 17.87 -0.23 -22.31
N LYS A 34 18.70 -0.64 -23.28
CA LYS A 34 20.16 -0.36 -23.26
C LYS A 34 20.53 1.00 -23.82
N ALA A 35 19.67 1.65 -24.60
CA ALA A 35 20.00 2.91 -25.26
C ALA A 35 19.80 4.16 -24.36
N GLU A 36 18.99 4.07 -23.29
CA GLU A 36 18.77 5.17 -22.34
C GLU A 36 19.64 5.08 -21.07
N ALA A 37 20.46 4.05 -20.93
CA ALA A 37 21.28 3.81 -19.73
C ALA A 37 22.45 4.82 -19.55
N GLY A 38 22.58 5.84 -20.39
CA GLY A 38 23.72 6.74 -20.40
C GLY A 38 23.62 7.96 -19.44
N TRP A 39 22.50 8.16 -18.72
CA TRP A 39 22.28 9.36 -17.90
C TRP A 39 21.88 9.05 -16.45
N PHE A 40 22.02 7.79 -15.96
CA PHE A 40 21.64 7.46 -14.59
C PHE A 40 22.69 7.97 -13.60
N MET A 41 22.30 8.94 -12.77
CA MET A 41 23.05 9.22 -11.53
C MET A 41 23.15 7.92 -10.72
N ASP A 42 24.32 7.68 -10.13
CA ASP A 42 24.58 6.47 -9.32
C ASP A 42 23.83 6.53 -7.97
N TRP A 43 22.47 6.66 -8.03
CA TRP A 43 21.60 6.63 -6.85
C TRP A 43 21.71 5.33 -6.07
N GLN A 44 22.16 4.27 -6.73
CA GLN A 44 22.36 2.95 -6.14
C GLN A 44 23.55 2.92 -5.15
N THR A 45 24.51 3.83 -5.27
CA THR A 45 25.58 3.97 -4.27
C THR A 45 25.20 4.91 -3.13
N ALA A 46 24.32 5.88 -3.38
CA ALA A 46 23.89 6.87 -2.39
C ALA A 46 22.98 6.29 -1.29
N THR A 47 22.18 5.26 -1.62
CA THR A 47 21.25 4.63 -0.66
C THR A 47 21.91 3.61 0.26
N SER A 48 23.01 2.97 -0.14
CA SER A 48 23.67 1.93 0.66
C SER A 48 24.51 2.46 1.84
N ALA A 49 24.73 3.77 1.94
CA ALA A 49 25.72 4.35 2.87
C ALA A 49 25.14 5.04 4.11
N LYS A 50 23.85 5.30 4.18
CA LYS A 50 23.25 5.89 5.39
C LYS A 50 22.91 4.80 6.39
N LYS A 51 23.75 4.66 7.44
CA LYS A 51 23.38 3.86 8.62
C LYS A 51 22.01 4.30 9.12
N LEU A 52 21.11 3.32 9.33
CA LEU A 52 19.79 3.56 9.88
C LEU A 52 19.91 4.33 11.21
N GLN A 53 19.42 5.57 11.23
CA GLN A 53 19.41 6.39 12.44
C GLN A 53 17.97 6.48 12.94
N LEU A 54 17.74 5.90 14.10
CA LEU A 54 16.46 5.96 14.80
C LEU A 54 16.60 6.78 16.09
N PRO A 55 15.56 7.46 16.53
CA PRO A 55 15.55 8.14 17.81
C PRO A 55 15.89 7.18 18.96
N ARG A 56 16.64 7.66 19.96
CA ARG A 56 16.92 6.87 21.17
C ARG A 56 15.61 6.49 21.86
N GLY A 57 15.44 5.22 22.18
CA GLY A 57 14.22 4.70 22.82
C GLY A 57 13.08 4.45 21.83
N ALA A 58 13.34 4.53 20.53
CA ALA A 58 12.32 4.17 19.54
C ALA A 58 11.96 2.69 19.59
N ILE A 59 10.69 2.41 19.46
CA ILE A 59 10.10 1.06 19.40
C ILE A 59 9.26 0.92 18.13
N ILE A 60 8.96 -0.31 17.76
CA ILE A 60 7.83 -0.65 16.89
C ILE A 60 6.82 -1.40 17.75
N ARG A 61 5.57 -0.94 17.72
CA ARG A 61 4.48 -1.57 18.47
C ARG A 61 3.78 -2.59 17.60
N THR A 62 3.88 -3.86 17.98
CA THR A 62 3.10 -4.95 17.37
C THR A 62 1.88 -5.26 18.22
N ILE A 63 0.92 -5.99 17.68
CA ILE A 63 -0.31 -6.34 18.41
C ILE A 63 -0.06 -7.15 19.69
N LEU A 64 1.07 -7.87 19.77
CA LEU A 64 1.41 -8.70 20.93
C LEU A 64 2.36 -8.03 21.92
N LYS A 65 3.27 -7.17 21.45
CA LYS A 65 4.31 -6.52 22.28
C LYS A 65 5.04 -5.40 21.54
N ASP A 66 5.64 -4.50 22.30
CA ASP A 66 6.62 -3.56 21.76
C ASP A 66 7.96 -4.27 21.49
N ILE A 67 8.59 -3.97 20.36
CA ILE A 67 9.85 -4.57 19.93
C ILE A 67 10.87 -3.50 19.57
N SER A 68 12.17 -3.85 19.65
CA SER A 68 13.21 -3.04 19.03
C SER A 68 13.01 -3.02 17.52
N PRO A 69 13.19 -1.88 16.83
CA PRO A 69 13.17 -1.85 15.36
C PRO A 69 14.10 -2.86 14.70
N ASP A 70 15.22 -3.20 15.34
CA ASP A 70 16.19 -4.19 14.83
C ASP A 70 15.65 -5.63 14.85
N ALA A 71 14.53 -5.89 15.52
CA ALA A 71 13.88 -7.18 15.47
C ALA A 71 13.21 -7.46 14.10
N ILE A 72 12.92 -6.43 13.31
CA ILE A 72 12.44 -6.57 11.94
C ILE A 72 13.66 -6.89 11.05
N THR A 73 13.87 -8.15 10.72
CA THR A 73 15.04 -8.61 9.95
C THR A 73 14.74 -8.95 8.50
N GLY A 74 13.47 -9.02 8.13
CA GLY A 74 12.97 -9.31 6.78
C GLY A 74 12.04 -8.24 6.26
N ALA A 75 11.44 -8.50 5.12
CA ALA A 75 10.52 -7.57 4.47
C ALA A 75 9.34 -7.21 5.39
N THR A 76 8.94 -5.95 5.34
CA THR A 76 7.70 -5.46 5.92
C THR A 76 6.71 -5.13 4.81
N LEU A 77 5.51 -5.69 4.90
CA LEU A 77 4.36 -5.26 4.11
C LEU A 77 3.64 -4.17 4.91
N PHE A 78 3.76 -2.92 4.47
CA PHE A 78 3.31 -1.80 5.29
C PHE A 78 1.81 -1.52 5.24
N HIS A 79 1.06 -2.21 4.38
CA HIS A 79 -0.37 -2.03 4.19
C HIS A 79 -1.01 -3.30 3.62
N GLU A 80 -1.60 -4.11 4.50
CA GLU A 80 -2.36 -5.32 4.17
C GLU A 80 -3.61 -5.40 5.05
N HIS A 81 -4.52 -6.33 4.74
CA HIS A 81 -5.71 -6.61 5.53
C HIS A 81 -5.77 -8.09 5.92
N LEU A 82 -5.46 -8.38 7.17
CA LEU A 82 -5.49 -9.73 7.74
C LEU A 82 -6.84 -10.07 8.37
N SER A 83 -7.64 -9.06 8.71
CA SER A 83 -8.97 -9.20 9.27
C SER A 83 -9.84 -8.04 8.77
N ILE A 84 -10.67 -8.30 7.75
CA ILE A 84 -11.53 -7.29 7.12
C ILE A 84 -12.85 -7.92 6.71
N ASP A 85 -13.94 -7.16 6.78
CA ASP A 85 -15.25 -7.51 6.25
C ASP A 85 -15.81 -6.35 5.40
N MET A 86 -15.52 -6.40 4.12
CA MET A 86 -15.97 -5.36 3.17
C MET A 86 -17.49 -5.30 3.00
N SER A 87 -18.25 -6.31 3.47
CA SER A 87 -19.71 -6.27 3.41
C SER A 87 -20.30 -5.15 4.29
N ILE A 88 -19.59 -4.75 5.34
CA ILE A 88 -19.97 -3.64 6.22
C ILE A 88 -19.95 -2.32 5.46
N ILE A 89 -18.97 -2.14 4.55
CA ILE A 89 -18.80 -0.91 3.76
C ILE A 89 -19.77 -0.88 2.58
N THR A 90 -20.12 -2.05 2.04
CA THR A 90 -20.97 -2.19 0.84
C THR A 90 -22.45 -2.41 1.15
N SER A 91 -22.85 -2.46 2.43
CA SER A 91 -24.24 -2.69 2.83
C SER A 91 -25.20 -1.61 2.28
N PRO A 92 -26.38 -2.00 1.73
CA PRO A 92 -27.33 -1.06 1.18
C PRO A 92 -27.82 -0.07 2.24
N GLY A 93 -27.61 1.19 2.03
CA GLY A 93 -28.05 2.28 2.92
C GLY A 93 -27.09 3.47 3.01
N ARG A 94 -25.80 3.28 2.68
CA ARG A 94 -24.80 4.33 2.66
C ARG A 94 -23.86 4.20 1.45
N TYR A 95 -24.38 4.20 0.22
CA TYR A 95 -23.58 4.12 -1.02
C TYR A 95 -23.00 2.72 -1.31
N ALA A 96 -23.81 1.87 -1.94
CA ALA A 96 -23.29 0.69 -2.62
C ALA A 96 -22.36 1.15 -3.76
N LEU A 97 -21.06 0.91 -3.63
CA LEU A 97 -20.18 1.02 -4.79
C LEU A 97 -20.64 -0.05 -5.80
N PRO A 98 -20.75 0.28 -7.09
CA PRO A 98 -20.81 -0.76 -8.10
C PRO A 98 -19.54 -1.61 -7.94
N PRO A 99 -19.65 -2.94 -8.07
CA PRO A 99 -18.47 -3.80 -8.06
C PRO A 99 -17.46 -3.27 -9.09
N PRO A 100 -16.16 -3.24 -8.78
CA PRO A 100 -15.17 -2.79 -9.74
C PRO A 100 -15.29 -3.60 -11.03
N PRO A 101 -15.10 -2.95 -12.19
CA PRO A 101 -15.21 -3.63 -13.47
C PRO A 101 -14.33 -4.88 -13.50
N GLY A 102 -14.91 -6.05 -13.76
CA GLY A 102 -14.20 -7.33 -13.81
C GLY A 102 -14.20 -8.16 -12.52
N ARG A 103 -14.70 -7.66 -11.39
CA ARG A 103 -15.07 -8.51 -10.25
C ARG A 103 -16.57 -8.83 -10.35
N GLY A 104 -16.90 -10.10 -10.57
CA GLY A 104 -18.26 -10.62 -10.41
C GLY A 104 -18.81 -10.27 -9.02
N ALA A 105 -20.14 -10.36 -8.86
CA ALA A 105 -20.79 -10.18 -7.57
C ALA A 105 -19.99 -10.90 -6.48
N ALA A 106 -19.76 -10.22 -5.36
CA ALA A 106 -19.04 -10.80 -4.23
C ALA A 106 -19.56 -12.21 -3.95
N ALA A 107 -18.66 -13.18 -3.92
CA ALA A 107 -19.05 -14.56 -3.65
C ALA A 107 -19.90 -14.57 -2.39
N ALA A 108 -21.08 -15.18 -2.44
CA ALA A 108 -21.95 -15.29 -1.29
C ALA A 108 -21.22 -16.15 -0.22
N GLY A 109 -20.74 -15.51 0.84
CA GLY A 109 -20.02 -16.19 1.93
C GLY A 109 -19.17 -15.22 2.74
N PRO A 110 -18.68 -15.67 3.90
CA PRO A 110 -17.77 -14.85 4.71
C PRO A 110 -16.48 -14.55 3.92
N PRO A 111 -15.85 -13.36 4.12
CA PRO A 111 -14.60 -13.03 3.46
C PRO A 111 -13.50 -14.04 3.86
N PRO A 112 -12.49 -14.29 2.99
CA PRO A 112 -11.37 -15.19 3.31
C PRO A 112 -10.68 -14.84 4.63
N SER A 113 -10.57 -13.55 4.96
CA SER A 113 -10.02 -13.02 6.20
C SER A 113 -10.84 -13.34 7.47
N ALA A 114 -12.06 -13.83 7.34
CA ALA A 114 -12.83 -14.38 8.46
C ALA A 114 -12.32 -15.75 8.91
N ASN A 115 -11.56 -16.47 8.06
CA ASN A 115 -10.97 -17.76 8.37
C ASN A 115 -9.53 -17.59 8.90
N VAL A 116 -9.37 -17.60 10.22
CA VAL A 116 -8.07 -17.41 10.88
C VAL A 116 -7.05 -18.46 10.48
N ASP A 117 -7.45 -19.74 10.32
CA ASP A 117 -6.54 -20.82 9.93
C ASP A 117 -5.96 -20.56 8.53
N LEU A 118 -6.82 -20.17 7.59
CA LEU A 118 -6.38 -19.78 6.24
C LEU A 118 -5.40 -18.60 6.30
N MET A 119 -5.71 -17.58 7.10
CA MET A 119 -4.84 -16.40 7.22
C MET A 119 -3.50 -16.73 7.83
N VAL A 120 -3.45 -17.62 8.84
CA VAL A 120 -2.20 -18.13 9.42
C VAL A 120 -1.35 -18.83 8.36
N ASP A 121 -1.95 -19.67 7.51
CA ASP A 121 -1.23 -20.38 6.45
C ASP A 121 -0.69 -19.42 5.38
N GLU A 122 -1.46 -18.40 4.98
CA GLU A 122 -1.03 -17.36 4.05
C GLU A 122 0.14 -16.53 4.61
N VAL A 123 0.05 -16.12 5.88
CA VAL A 123 1.11 -15.35 6.55
C VAL A 123 2.37 -16.21 6.74
N LYS A 124 2.25 -17.48 7.09
CA LYS A 124 3.38 -18.43 7.12
C LYS A 124 4.01 -18.61 5.74
N ALA A 125 3.21 -18.62 4.68
CA ALA A 125 3.74 -18.71 3.32
C ALA A 125 4.56 -17.44 2.99
N ALA A 126 4.07 -16.26 3.35
CA ALA A 126 4.82 -15.01 3.18
C ALA A 126 6.11 -14.99 4.02
N ALA A 127 6.08 -15.52 5.24
CA ALA A 127 7.26 -15.63 6.09
C ALA A 127 8.37 -16.50 5.44
N ARG A 128 8.00 -17.59 4.77
CA ARG A 128 8.97 -18.41 4.01
C ARG A 128 9.61 -17.65 2.86
N ASP A 129 8.95 -16.61 2.32
CA ASP A 129 9.48 -15.72 1.28
C ASP A 129 10.16 -14.46 1.87
N GLY A 130 10.47 -14.47 3.17
CA GLY A 130 11.26 -13.43 3.82
C GLY A 130 10.45 -12.27 4.41
N VAL A 131 9.12 -12.36 4.51
CA VAL A 131 8.31 -11.36 5.23
C VAL A 131 8.44 -11.59 6.74
N SER A 132 8.80 -10.55 7.48
CA SER A 132 8.94 -10.59 8.95
C SER A 132 7.94 -9.72 9.70
N CYS A 133 7.31 -8.76 9.00
CA CYS A 133 6.33 -7.85 9.57
C CYS A 133 5.22 -7.54 8.57
N ILE A 134 3.99 -7.42 9.06
CA ILE A 134 2.82 -6.97 8.28
C ILE A 134 2.08 -5.92 9.10
N VAL A 135 1.72 -4.80 8.45
CA VAL A 135 0.84 -3.79 9.02
C VAL A 135 -0.58 -4.05 8.51
N ASP A 136 -1.51 -4.26 9.44
CA ASP A 136 -2.93 -4.41 9.13
C ASP A 136 -3.60 -3.04 9.11
N GLY A 137 -4.12 -2.65 7.95
CA GLY A 137 -4.80 -1.37 7.71
C GLY A 137 -6.25 -1.33 8.15
N GLY A 138 -6.76 -2.41 8.73
CA GLY A 138 -8.17 -2.52 9.08
C GLY A 138 -8.56 -1.76 10.35
N HIS A 139 -9.82 -1.32 10.39
CA HIS A 139 -10.46 -0.66 11.53
C HIS A 139 -11.77 -1.36 11.91
N PRO A 140 -12.39 -1.01 13.06
CA PRO A 140 -13.71 -1.52 13.43
C PRO A 140 -14.78 -1.24 12.38
N ASP A 141 -14.76 -0.09 11.73
CA ASP A 141 -15.69 0.30 10.66
C ASP A 141 -15.44 -0.41 9.31
N MET A 142 -14.36 -1.22 9.24
CA MET A 142 -14.06 -2.18 8.17
C MET A 142 -14.24 -3.63 8.62
N GLY A 143 -14.81 -3.87 9.80
CA GLY A 143 -15.04 -5.22 10.33
C GLY A 143 -13.81 -5.92 10.88
N ARG A 144 -12.70 -5.22 11.14
CA ARG A 144 -11.50 -5.78 11.75
C ARG A 144 -11.80 -6.37 13.13
N LYS A 145 -11.22 -7.55 13.42
CA LYS A 145 -11.26 -8.22 14.72
C LYS A 145 -9.83 -8.36 15.25
N LEU A 146 -9.48 -7.63 16.32
CA LEU A 146 -8.14 -7.67 16.91
C LEU A 146 -7.75 -9.07 17.41
N GLU A 147 -8.71 -9.84 17.89
CA GLU A 147 -8.46 -11.21 18.34
C GLU A 147 -7.98 -12.12 17.20
N ASN A 148 -8.49 -11.90 15.97
CA ASN A 148 -7.98 -12.61 14.79
C ASN A 148 -6.51 -12.24 14.53
N LEU A 149 -6.17 -10.95 14.61
CA LEU A 149 -4.79 -10.49 14.40
C LEU A 149 -3.83 -11.07 15.43
N LYS A 150 -4.23 -11.17 16.71
CA LYS A 150 -3.43 -11.80 17.78
C LYS A 150 -3.17 -13.27 17.47
N GLN A 151 -4.22 -14.04 17.14
CA GLN A 151 -4.09 -15.45 16.80
C GLN A 151 -3.21 -15.66 15.56
N ILE A 152 -3.34 -14.81 14.53
CA ILE A 152 -2.50 -14.87 13.32
C ILE A 152 -1.04 -14.58 13.69
N ALA A 153 -0.76 -13.55 14.51
CA ALA A 153 0.58 -13.20 14.95
C ALA A 153 1.22 -14.34 15.77
N GLU A 154 0.52 -14.87 16.78
CA GLU A 154 1.00 -15.94 17.65
C GLU A 154 1.32 -17.21 16.87
N ARG A 155 0.44 -17.59 15.95
CA ARG A 155 0.52 -18.87 15.24
C ARG A 155 1.44 -18.82 14.02
N SER A 156 1.62 -17.65 13.40
CA SER A 156 2.52 -17.47 12.25
C SER A 156 3.96 -17.14 12.65
N GLY A 157 4.14 -16.50 13.79
CA GLY A 157 5.43 -15.97 14.24
C GLY A 157 5.85 -14.70 13.52
N VAL A 158 5.01 -14.13 12.66
CA VAL A 158 5.24 -12.85 11.97
C VAL A 158 4.79 -11.70 12.85
N TYR A 159 5.56 -10.63 12.93
CA TYR A 159 5.15 -9.41 13.63
C TYR A 159 3.96 -8.76 12.91
N ILE A 160 2.89 -8.51 13.65
CA ILE A 160 1.72 -7.80 13.11
C ILE A 160 1.56 -6.48 13.85
N VAL A 161 1.57 -5.39 13.10
CA VAL A 161 1.25 -4.05 13.57
C VAL A 161 -0.23 -3.81 13.26
N ALA A 162 -1.05 -3.64 14.29
CA ALA A 162 -2.44 -3.28 14.10
C ALA A 162 -2.58 -1.75 14.06
N SER A 163 -3.48 -1.26 13.22
CA SER A 163 -3.74 0.18 13.11
C SER A 163 -5.10 0.58 13.67
N GLY A 164 -5.27 1.88 13.91
CA GLY A 164 -6.50 2.49 14.35
C GLY A 164 -6.90 3.66 13.46
N GLY A 165 -8.09 4.19 13.67
CA GLY A 165 -8.63 5.28 12.89
C GLY A 165 -10.00 4.95 12.32
N TYR A 166 -10.35 5.61 11.23
CA TYR A 166 -11.60 5.39 10.49
C TYR A 166 -11.30 5.44 9.00
N TYR A 167 -12.00 4.59 8.23
CA TYR A 167 -11.72 4.42 6.80
C TYR A 167 -12.19 5.63 5.98
N MET A 168 -13.47 5.73 5.65
CA MET A 168 -14.01 6.83 4.83
C MET A 168 -15.43 7.19 5.30
N ASP A 169 -15.93 8.37 4.92
CA ASP A 169 -17.19 8.95 5.42
C ASP A 169 -18.35 7.93 5.47
N ARG A 170 -18.52 7.16 4.41
CA ARG A 170 -19.62 6.17 4.31
C ARG A 170 -19.52 5.00 5.29
N SER A 171 -18.34 4.72 5.85
CA SER A 171 -18.13 3.67 6.85
C SER A 171 -18.16 4.20 8.28
N TYR A 172 -18.10 5.50 8.48
CA TYR A 172 -18.00 6.08 9.81
C TYR A 172 -19.20 5.72 10.69
N PRO A 173 -18.96 5.37 11.96
CA PRO A 173 -20.01 5.25 12.94
C PRO A 173 -20.82 6.55 13.04
N PRO A 174 -22.16 6.46 13.23
CA PRO A 174 -23.02 7.65 13.24
C PRO A 174 -22.61 8.74 14.24
N GLU A 175 -22.03 8.36 15.37
CA GLU A 175 -21.58 9.26 16.43
C GLU A 175 -20.44 10.18 16.01
N ILE A 176 -19.67 9.83 14.96
CA ILE A 176 -18.60 10.69 14.43
C ILE A 176 -19.15 12.04 13.96
N ALA A 177 -20.38 12.07 13.46
CA ALA A 177 -21.00 13.31 13.02
C ALA A 177 -21.13 14.34 14.16
N ALA A 178 -21.46 13.89 15.36
CA ALA A 178 -21.70 14.75 16.53
C ALA A 178 -20.43 15.12 17.31
N LYS A 179 -19.32 14.36 17.13
CA LYS A 179 -18.08 14.59 17.87
C LYS A 179 -17.23 15.70 17.26
N SER A 180 -16.56 16.46 18.13
CA SER A 180 -15.50 17.38 17.70
C SER A 180 -14.22 16.62 17.32
N GLU A 181 -13.31 17.29 16.57
CA GLU A 181 -11.98 16.75 16.24
C GLU A 181 -11.21 16.30 17.49
N ASP A 182 -11.27 17.09 18.57
CA ASP A 182 -10.54 16.79 19.80
C ASP A 182 -11.12 15.60 20.58
N GLN A 183 -12.45 15.43 20.54
CA GLN A 183 -13.09 14.23 21.11
C GLN A 183 -12.67 12.98 20.35
N ILE A 184 -12.75 13.01 19.02
CA ILE A 184 -12.29 11.88 18.18
C ILE A 184 -10.80 11.60 18.42
N ALA A 185 -9.96 12.63 18.47
CA ALA A 185 -8.53 12.49 18.69
C ALA A 185 -8.19 11.89 20.06
N ASN A 186 -8.92 12.25 21.11
CA ASN A 186 -8.74 11.69 22.44
C ASN A 186 -9.14 10.20 22.46
N GLU A 187 -10.29 9.86 21.87
CA GLU A 187 -10.75 8.49 21.79
C GLU A 187 -9.75 7.61 21.02
N LEU A 188 -9.27 8.05 19.86
CA LEU A 188 -8.27 7.35 19.07
C LEU A 188 -6.96 7.14 19.84
N ALA A 189 -6.48 8.14 20.56
CA ALA A 189 -5.27 8.02 21.37
C ALA A 189 -5.44 7.03 22.54
N GLN A 190 -6.62 7.05 23.21
CA GLN A 190 -6.96 6.11 24.25
C GLN A 190 -7.10 4.68 23.70
N GLU A 191 -7.79 4.52 22.59
CA GLU A 191 -7.94 3.23 21.91
C GLU A 191 -6.58 2.66 21.50
N ALA A 192 -5.72 3.47 20.90
CA ALA A 192 -4.38 3.04 20.49
C ALA A 192 -3.55 2.51 21.68
N THR A 193 -3.70 3.12 22.86
CA THR A 193 -3.04 2.65 24.07
C THR A 193 -3.68 1.38 24.60
N ALA A 194 -5.01 1.36 24.73
CA ALA A 194 -5.76 0.24 25.33
C ALA A 194 -5.70 -1.04 24.49
N GLN A 195 -5.69 -0.90 23.15
CA GLN A 195 -5.68 -2.00 22.21
C GLN A 195 -4.29 -2.32 21.65
N HIS A 196 -3.26 -1.61 22.09
CA HIS A 196 -1.86 -1.83 21.68
C HIS A 196 -1.66 -1.64 20.17
N LEU A 197 -2.26 -0.57 19.60
CA LEU A 197 -2.13 -0.26 18.18
C LEU A 197 -0.78 0.42 17.90
N GLY A 198 -0.18 0.10 16.73
CA GLY A 198 1.15 0.59 16.35
C GLY A 198 1.15 1.64 15.24
N ALA A 199 0.01 1.95 14.64
CA ALA A 199 -0.14 2.96 13.61
C ALA A 199 -1.57 3.54 13.61
N PHE A 200 -1.78 4.65 12.90
CA PHE A 200 -3.09 5.11 12.45
C PHE A 200 -3.17 4.94 10.93
N GLY A 201 -4.14 4.21 10.44
CA GLY A 201 -4.31 3.93 9.00
C GLY A 201 -5.01 2.59 8.74
N GLU A 202 -5.58 2.44 7.55
CA GLU A 202 -5.59 3.41 6.44
C GLU A 202 -6.69 4.46 6.62
N ILE A 203 -6.32 5.73 6.62
CA ILE A 203 -7.30 6.82 6.73
C ILE A 203 -7.74 7.21 5.33
N GLY A 204 -9.02 7.07 5.04
CA GLY A 204 -9.53 7.04 3.68
C GLY A 204 -10.23 8.31 3.20
N ALA A 205 -10.31 8.40 1.87
CA ALA A 205 -11.10 9.38 1.14
C ALA A 205 -12.08 8.66 0.20
N ASP A 206 -13.31 9.15 0.10
CA ASP A 206 -14.33 8.54 -0.77
C ASP A 206 -13.94 8.67 -2.26
N PRO A 207 -13.94 7.56 -3.02
CA PRO A 207 -13.56 7.56 -4.43
C PRO A 207 -14.53 8.32 -5.34
N ASN A 208 -15.73 8.64 -4.88
CA ASN A 208 -16.73 9.35 -5.67
C ASN A 208 -16.65 10.87 -5.53
N GLU A 209 -15.87 11.35 -4.54
CA GLU A 209 -15.72 12.75 -4.23
C GLU A 209 -14.39 13.29 -4.76
N PRO A 210 -14.37 14.44 -5.46
CA PRO A 210 -13.14 15.05 -5.93
C PRO A 210 -12.33 15.67 -4.79
N GLU A 211 -12.94 15.91 -3.64
CA GLU A 211 -12.35 16.51 -2.45
C GLU A 211 -12.72 15.68 -1.22
N LEU A 212 -11.92 15.79 -0.15
CA LEU A 212 -12.31 15.25 1.14
C LEU A 212 -13.65 15.85 1.58
N THR A 213 -14.59 15.00 1.99
CA THR A 213 -15.86 15.46 2.56
C THR A 213 -15.64 16.26 3.86
N PRO A 214 -16.60 17.02 4.34
CA PRO A 214 -16.48 17.68 5.65
C PRO A 214 -16.19 16.69 6.79
N ALA A 215 -16.75 15.49 6.75
CA ALA A 215 -16.54 14.45 7.75
C ALA A 215 -15.11 13.86 7.63
N GLU A 216 -14.62 13.61 6.43
CA GLU A 216 -13.26 13.14 6.19
C GLU A 216 -12.23 14.19 6.62
N ARG A 217 -12.40 15.46 6.26
CA ARG A 217 -11.52 16.53 6.77
C ARG A 217 -11.45 16.55 8.30
N LYS A 218 -12.61 16.39 8.96
CA LYS A 218 -12.67 16.30 10.43
C LYS A 218 -11.89 15.09 10.96
N VAL A 219 -12.05 13.92 10.36
CA VAL A 219 -11.36 12.69 10.77
C VAL A 219 -9.86 12.79 10.50
N PHE A 220 -9.41 13.25 9.32
CA PHE A 220 -7.99 13.47 9.03
C PHE A 220 -7.32 14.37 10.08
N ARG A 221 -7.96 15.49 10.42
CA ARG A 221 -7.45 16.42 11.43
C ARG A 221 -7.45 15.80 12.83
N ALA A 222 -8.47 15.01 13.17
CA ALA A 222 -8.54 14.30 14.44
C ALA A 222 -7.45 13.23 14.55
N VAL A 223 -7.19 12.47 13.48
CA VAL A 223 -6.09 11.49 13.42
C VAL A 223 -4.73 12.19 13.55
N GLY A 224 -4.53 13.33 12.87
CA GLY A 224 -3.33 14.13 13.06
C GLY A 224 -3.14 14.58 14.51
N LYS A 225 -4.19 15.02 15.17
CA LYS A 225 -4.15 15.37 16.62
C LYS A 225 -3.91 14.13 17.51
N ALA A 226 -4.43 12.95 17.15
CA ALA A 226 -4.15 11.70 17.86
C ALA A 226 -2.68 11.30 17.71
N HIS A 227 -2.10 11.44 16.49
CA HIS A 227 -0.66 11.29 16.28
C HIS A 227 0.13 12.20 17.22
N LEU A 228 -0.22 13.48 17.31
CA LEU A 228 0.46 14.43 18.22
C LEU A 228 0.38 14.02 19.70
N ARG A 229 -0.57 13.18 20.11
CA ARG A 229 -0.69 12.62 21.46
C ARG A 229 0.08 11.33 21.67
N THR A 230 0.31 10.54 20.60
CA THR A 230 0.83 9.18 20.68
C THR A 230 2.19 8.98 20.02
N ASN A 231 2.56 9.81 19.05
CA ASN A 231 3.65 9.65 18.08
C ASN A 231 3.49 8.46 17.12
N LEU A 232 2.35 7.79 17.06
CA LEU A 232 2.12 6.69 16.12
C LEU A 232 2.14 7.20 14.66
N PRO A 233 2.81 6.49 13.72
CA PRO A 233 2.82 6.87 12.32
C PRO A 233 1.43 6.81 11.70
N ILE A 234 1.22 7.59 10.64
CA ILE A 234 -0.06 7.68 9.92
C ILE A 234 0.15 7.18 8.49
N PHE A 235 -0.75 6.34 7.99
CA PHE A 235 -0.83 6.05 6.55
C PHE A 235 -2.25 6.23 6.02
N THR A 236 -2.35 6.64 4.76
CA THR A 236 -3.62 7.05 4.18
C THR A 236 -4.05 6.13 3.06
N HIS A 237 -5.36 6.12 2.81
CA HIS A 237 -6.00 5.61 1.63
C HIS A 237 -6.39 6.79 0.73
N ASN A 238 -5.85 6.85 -0.47
CA ASN A 238 -6.42 7.69 -1.49
C ASN A 238 -7.10 6.82 -2.56
N ALA A 239 -8.08 7.39 -3.22
CA ALA A 239 -8.91 6.62 -4.12
C ALA A 239 -8.38 6.56 -5.57
N TYR A 240 -7.07 6.74 -5.80
CA TYR A 240 -6.49 6.64 -7.13
C TYR A 240 -6.91 5.36 -7.86
N GLY A 241 -7.41 5.52 -9.08
CA GLY A 241 -7.84 4.42 -9.92
C GLY A 241 -9.11 3.68 -9.51
N THR A 242 -9.79 4.08 -8.44
CA THR A 242 -11.02 3.44 -7.96
C THR A 242 -12.27 4.29 -8.18
N GLY A 243 -12.11 5.58 -8.46
CA GLY A 243 -13.20 6.49 -8.78
C GLY A 243 -12.92 7.32 -10.03
N PRO A 244 -13.98 7.74 -10.75
CA PRO A 244 -13.82 8.47 -12.01
C PRO A 244 -13.31 9.90 -11.85
N ASN A 245 -13.43 10.48 -10.65
CA ASN A 245 -13.21 11.90 -10.40
C ASN A 245 -12.08 12.19 -9.42
N VAL A 246 -11.28 11.19 -9.04
CA VAL A 246 -10.18 11.38 -8.08
C VAL A 246 -9.08 12.23 -8.69
N PRO A 247 -8.82 13.43 -8.17
CA PRO A 247 -7.79 14.30 -8.72
C PRO A 247 -6.40 13.74 -8.47
N LYS A 248 -5.48 14.01 -9.39
CA LYS A 248 -4.09 13.54 -9.27
C LYS A 248 -3.40 14.04 -7.99
N GLU A 249 -3.81 15.20 -7.50
CA GLU A 249 -3.30 15.84 -6.30
C GLU A 249 -3.93 15.33 -4.99
N ALA A 250 -4.81 14.32 -5.04
CA ALA A 250 -5.53 13.83 -3.85
C ALA A 250 -4.57 13.48 -2.69
N GLY A 251 -3.48 12.78 -2.97
CA GLY A 251 -2.47 12.46 -1.95
C GLY A 251 -1.78 13.70 -1.35
N LEU A 252 -1.51 14.73 -2.16
CA LEU A 252 -0.95 16.00 -1.65
C LEU A 252 -1.95 16.73 -0.75
N ARG A 253 -3.25 16.69 -1.07
CA ARG A 253 -4.30 17.29 -0.25
C ARG A 253 -4.49 16.59 1.10
N GLN A 254 -4.36 15.26 1.12
CA GLN A 254 -4.33 14.48 2.37
C GLN A 254 -3.14 14.90 3.23
N LEU A 255 -1.96 15.06 2.61
CA LEU A 255 -0.76 15.53 3.29
C LEU A 255 -0.97 16.95 3.86
N ASP A 256 -1.53 17.90 3.07
CA ASP A 256 -1.87 19.25 3.52
C ASP A 256 -2.79 19.22 4.74
N MET A 257 -3.77 18.32 4.74
CA MET A 257 -4.74 18.22 5.84
C MET A 257 -4.07 17.78 7.14
N LEU A 258 -3.17 16.78 7.08
CA LEU A 258 -2.44 16.31 8.26
C LEU A 258 -1.42 17.34 8.76
N GLU A 259 -0.70 17.99 7.85
CA GLU A 259 0.24 19.07 8.20
C GLU A 259 -0.47 20.28 8.82
N SER A 260 -1.71 20.57 8.40
CA SER A 260 -2.49 21.69 8.92
C SER A 260 -2.74 21.64 10.43
N VAL A 261 -2.61 20.48 11.05
CA VAL A 261 -2.72 20.28 12.50
C VAL A 261 -1.36 20.04 13.17
N GLY A 262 -0.25 20.15 12.44
CA GLY A 262 1.10 20.09 12.96
C GLY A 262 1.80 18.73 12.86
N VAL A 263 1.23 17.76 12.12
CA VAL A 263 1.92 16.49 11.83
C VAL A 263 3.08 16.75 10.88
N LYS A 264 4.27 16.27 11.22
CA LYS A 264 5.40 16.36 10.30
C LYS A 264 5.31 15.30 9.21
N PRO A 265 5.61 15.64 7.94
CA PRO A 265 5.52 14.72 6.80
C PRO A 265 6.25 13.39 7.00
N GLU A 266 7.36 13.38 7.72
CA GLU A 266 8.15 12.18 8.01
C GLU A 266 7.40 11.08 8.78
N HIS A 267 6.25 11.42 9.37
CA HIS A 267 5.36 10.48 10.06
C HIS A 267 4.14 10.07 9.22
N ILE A 268 4.06 10.50 7.97
CA ILE A 268 2.91 10.28 7.09
C ILE A 268 3.34 9.46 5.88
N ALA A 269 2.61 8.38 5.58
CA ALA A 269 2.71 7.65 4.33
C ALA A 269 1.43 7.87 3.51
N ILE A 270 1.59 8.33 2.28
CA ILE A 270 0.49 8.45 1.31
C ILE A 270 0.35 7.11 0.59
N GLY A 271 -0.73 6.39 0.86
CA GLY A 271 -1.01 5.09 0.28
C GLY A 271 -1.53 5.17 -1.16
N HIS A 272 -1.54 4.03 -1.84
CA HIS A 272 -2.06 3.81 -3.19
C HIS A 272 -1.46 4.70 -4.28
N CYS A 273 -0.26 5.22 -4.06
CA CYS A 273 0.43 6.05 -5.06
C CYS A 273 0.73 5.29 -6.36
N ASP A 274 0.80 3.97 -6.31
CA ASP A 274 1.02 3.09 -7.46
C ASP A 274 -0.26 2.86 -8.31
N SER A 275 -1.41 3.31 -7.84
CA SER A 275 -2.65 3.36 -8.62
C SER A 275 -2.75 4.63 -9.47
N LEU A 276 -1.89 5.61 -9.24
CA LEU A 276 -1.75 6.80 -10.09
C LEU A 276 -0.91 6.47 -11.32
N VAL A 277 -1.44 6.73 -12.50
CA VAL A 277 -0.67 6.63 -13.75
C VAL A 277 0.19 7.89 -13.87
N ASP A 278 1.39 7.85 -13.34
CA ASP A 278 2.38 8.94 -13.31
C ASP A 278 3.77 8.41 -13.67
N PRO A 279 4.04 8.05 -14.96
CA PRO A 279 5.29 7.41 -15.37
C PRO A 279 6.54 8.24 -15.10
N SER A 280 6.42 9.56 -15.03
CA SER A 280 7.48 10.49 -14.66
C SER A 280 7.69 10.64 -13.16
N ALA A 281 6.80 10.06 -12.37
CA ALA A 281 6.79 10.15 -10.91
C ALA A 281 6.66 11.60 -10.35
N ASP A 282 6.07 12.52 -11.13
CA ASP A 282 6.10 13.94 -10.78
C ASP A 282 5.31 14.27 -9.51
N LEU A 283 4.20 13.60 -9.28
CA LEU A 283 3.38 13.80 -8.08
C LEU A 283 3.97 13.11 -6.86
N ILE A 284 4.43 11.87 -7.01
CA ILE A 284 5.01 11.14 -5.88
C ILE A 284 6.37 11.73 -5.45
N LYS A 285 7.13 12.35 -6.37
CA LYS A 285 8.32 13.14 -6.04
C LYS A 285 7.97 14.35 -5.17
N GLN A 286 6.81 15.00 -5.40
CA GLN A 286 6.37 16.12 -4.56
C GLN A 286 6.03 15.66 -3.13
N VAL A 287 5.40 14.49 -2.98
CA VAL A 287 5.15 13.86 -1.67
C VAL A 287 6.48 13.62 -0.94
N ALA A 288 7.43 12.95 -1.61
CA ALA A 288 8.74 12.62 -1.04
C ALA A 288 9.58 13.88 -0.74
N LYS A 289 9.52 14.91 -1.60
CA LYS A 289 10.23 16.19 -1.40
C LYS A 289 9.77 16.91 -0.12
N ARG A 290 8.52 16.76 0.27
CA ARG A 290 7.99 17.28 1.55
C ARG A 290 8.48 16.47 2.75
N GLY A 291 9.07 15.28 2.53
CA GLY A 291 9.57 14.38 3.56
C GLY A 291 8.63 13.23 3.90
N ALA A 292 7.44 13.17 3.29
CA ALA A 292 6.49 12.09 3.49
C ALA A 292 6.92 10.79 2.77
N TRP A 293 6.32 9.68 3.16
CA TRP A 293 6.51 8.38 2.54
C TRP A 293 5.54 8.17 1.40
N VAL A 294 6.01 7.48 0.38
CA VAL A 294 5.23 7.09 -0.79
C VAL A 294 4.89 5.61 -0.67
N GLY A 295 3.59 5.30 -0.57
CA GLY A 295 3.07 3.95 -0.51
C GLY A 295 2.80 3.39 -1.90
N PHE A 296 3.56 2.37 -2.31
CA PHE A 296 3.26 1.49 -3.43
C PHE A 296 2.70 0.20 -2.86
N ASP A 297 1.39 0.14 -2.69
CA ASP A 297 0.71 -0.87 -1.90
C ASP A 297 -0.43 -1.58 -2.63
N ARG A 298 -0.54 -1.40 -3.95
CA ARG A 298 -1.45 -2.15 -4.82
C ARG A 298 -0.70 -2.90 -5.93
N THR A 299 0.50 -3.41 -5.62
CA THR A 299 1.27 -4.18 -6.60
C THR A 299 0.42 -5.33 -7.17
N GLY A 300 0.34 -5.43 -8.50
CA GLY A 300 -0.51 -6.39 -9.21
C GLY A 300 -1.99 -6.06 -9.30
N GLY A 301 -2.46 -4.99 -8.61
CA GLY A 301 -3.82 -4.49 -8.72
C GLY A 301 -4.05 -3.61 -9.95
N GLN A 302 -5.31 -3.28 -10.21
CA GLN A 302 -5.68 -2.27 -11.21
C GLN A 302 -5.54 -0.86 -10.57
N PRO A 303 -5.43 0.24 -11.36
CA PRO A 303 -5.55 0.28 -12.82
C PRO A 303 -4.23 0.12 -13.58
N ALA A 304 -3.07 0.19 -12.91
CA ALA A 304 -1.78 0.14 -13.57
C ALA A 304 -1.23 -1.30 -13.65
N ALA A 305 -0.53 -1.63 -14.74
CA ALA A 305 0.27 -2.84 -14.81
C ALA A 305 1.58 -2.67 -14.03
N ASP A 306 2.18 -3.77 -13.55
CA ASP A 306 3.43 -3.72 -12.78
C ASP A 306 4.59 -3.13 -13.58
N GLU A 307 4.62 -3.28 -14.91
CA GLU A 307 5.63 -2.66 -15.78
C GLU A 307 5.56 -1.12 -15.73
N VAL A 308 4.36 -0.56 -15.60
CA VAL A 308 4.17 0.90 -15.42
C VAL A 308 4.68 1.32 -14.05
N ARG A 309 4.36 0.54 -12.99
CA ARG A 309 4.84 0.77 -11.63
C ARG A 309 6.36 0.73 -11.55
N VAL A 310 6.99 -0.26 -12.18
CA VAL A 310 8.46 -0.37 -12.23
C VAL A 310 9.07 0.87 -12.89
N ARG A 311 8.55 1.33 -14.04
CA ARG A 311 9.03 2.57 -14.70
C ARG A 311 8.88 3.79 -13.82
N THR A 312 7.73 3.95 -13.18
CA THR A 312 7.49 5.06 -12.23
C THR A 312 8.50 5.03 -11.09
N LEU A 313 8.78 3.84 -10.52
CA LEU A 313 9.77 3.70 -9.45
C LEU A 313 11.20 3.98 -9.91
N LEU A 314 11.59 3.57 -11.11
CA LEU A 314 12.91 3.92 -11.64
C LEU A 314 13.08 5.45 -11.76
N ALA A 315 12.08 6.16 -12.29
CA ALA A 315 12.09 7.64 -12.34
C ALA A 315 12.08 8.29 -10.94
N PHE A 316 11.46 7.65 -9.96
CA PHE A 316 11.46 8.07 -8.56
C PHE A 316 12.83 7.85 -7.90
N PHE A 317 13.47 6.72 -8.17
CA PHE A 317 14.81 6.39 -7.67
C PHE A 317 15.89 7.28 -8.30
N ASP A 318 15.79 7.56 -9.61
CA ASP A 318 16.71 8.48 -10.31
C ASP A 318 16.67 9.89 -9.71
N ALA A 319 15.54 10.28 -9.14
CA ALA A 319 15.40 11.54 -8.41
C ALA A 319 15.95 11.48 -6.96
N GLY A 320 16.46 10.33 -6.51
CA GLY A 320 17.08 10.16 -5.20
C GLY A 320 16.13 9.82 -4.06
N TYR A 321 14.88 9.41 -4.33
CA TYR A 321 13.86 9.20 -3.31
C TYR A 321 13.62 7.73 -2.92
N ALA A 322 14.51 6.79 -3.27
CA ALA A 322 14.36 5.39 -2.88
C ALA A 322 14.21 5.19 -1.36
N ASP A 323 14.76 6.12 -0.55
CA ASP A 323 14.66 6.13 0.91
C ASP A 323 13.31 6.64 1.44
N ARG A 324 12.34 6.92 0.57
CA ARG A 324 10.97 7.35 0.89
C ARG A 324 9.89 6.39 0.38
N LEU A 325 10.27 5.22 -0.13
CA LEU A 325 9.36 4.22 -0.64
C LEU A 325 8.99 3.19 0.42
N LEU A 326 7.71 2.84 0.49
CA LEU A 326 7.17 1.69 1.21
C LEU A 326 6.43 0.78 0.22
N LEU A 327 6.56 -0.54 0.36
CA LEU A 327 5.96 -1.52 -0.54
C LEU A 327 4.95 -2.41 0.18
N SER A 328 3.83 -2.71 -0.47
CA SER A 328 2.82 -3.66 -0.04
C SER A 328 1.92 -4.11 -1.20
N SER A 329 0.81 -4.79 -0.91
CA SER A 329 -0.13 -5.26 -1.94
C SER A 329 -1.60 -4.95 -1.66
N ASP A 330 -1.93 -4.36 -0.52
CA ASP A 330 -3.33 -4.04 -0.11
C ASP A 330 -4.23 -5.27 -0.26
N ASN A 331 -3.75 -6.39 0.24
CA ASN A 331 -4.41 -7.65 0.03
C ASN A 331 -5.43 -7.92 1.13
N THR A 332 -6.62 -8.38 0.73
CA THR A 332 -7.74 -8.68 1.64
C THR A 332 -7.88 -10.18 1.93
N GLY A 333 -6.82 -10.96 1.76
CA GLY A 333 -6.83 -12.41 1.95
C GLY A 333 -7.38 -13.20 0.76
N ALA A 334 -7.71 -12.55 -0.36
CA ALA A 334 -8.16 -13.25 -1.56
C ALA A 334 -6.98 -13.95 -2.23
N ARG A 335 -7.05 -15.27 -2.35
CA ARG A 335 -6.09 -16.04 -3.14
C ARG A 335 -6.31 -15.75 -4.63
N THR A 336 -5.23 -15.46 -5.36
CA THR A 336 -5.21 -15.62 -6.81
C THR A 336 -4.80 -17.07 -7.14
N ILE A 337 -5.14 -17.54 -8.33
CA ILE A 337 -4.86 -18.94 -8.77
C ILE A 337 -3.37 -19.27 -8.67
N ASP A 338 -2.50 -18.28 -8.85
CA ASP A 338 -1.06 -18.50 -9.01
C ASP A 338 -0.20 -18.11 -7.82
N LEU A 339 -0.71 -17.31 -6.84
CA LEU A 339 0.07 -16.86 -5.70
C LEU A 339 -0.78 -16.65 -4.45
N PRO A 340 -0.27 -17.11 -3.28
CA PRO A 340 -0.80 -16.71 -1.97
C PRO A 340 -0.71 -15.19 -1.80
N SER A 341 -1.72 -14.61 -1.19
CA SER A 341 -2.00 -13.17 -1.17
C SER A 341 -0.84 -12.28 -0.70
N TYR A 342 -0.19 -12.62 0.41
CA TYR A 342 0.85 -11.78 1.04
C TYR A 342 2.27 -12.04 0.54
N ARG A 343 2.43 -12.85 -0.50
CA ARG A 343 3.73 -13.16 -1.13
C ARG A 343 4.03 -12.27 -2.34
N ARG A 344 3.04 -11.53 -2.82
CA ARG A 344 3.13 -10.82 -4.10
C ARG A 344 4.32 -9.87 -4.19
N VAL A 345 4.56 -9.07 -3.17
CA VAL A 345 5.68 -8.13 -3.16
C VAL A 345 7.00 -8.86 -3.32
N THR A 346 7.25 -9.86 -2.47
CA THR A 346 8.54 -10.56 -2.40
C THR A 346 8.76 -11.53 -3.57
N SER A 347 7.71 -12.22 -4.02
CA SER A 347 7.81 -13.28 -5.02
C SER A 347 7.59 -12.82 -6.46
N VAL A 348 6.98 -11.63 -6.68
CA VAL A 348 6.71 -11.13 -8.04
C VAL A 348 7.29 -9.74 -8.24
N PHE A 349 6.90 -8.74 -7.45
CA PHE A 349 7.23 -7.35 -7.74
C PHE A 349 8.72 -7.04 -7.50
N VAL A 350 9.30 -7.52 -6.41
CA VAL A 350 10.73 -7.38 -6.12
C VAL A 350 11.61 -8.05 -7.20
N PRO A 351 11.33 -9.28 -7.68
CA PRO A 351 12.01 -9.84 -8.84
C PRO A 351 11.95 -8.97 -10.10
N GLN A 352 10.82 -8.30 -10.38
CA GLN A 352 10.70 -7.38 -11.51
C GLN A 352 11.59 -6.14 -11.35
N LEU A 353 11.65 -5.56 -10.14
CA LEU A 353 12.57 -4.45 -9.83
C LEU A 353 14.04 -4.88 -9.99
N ARG A 354 14.39 -6.08 -9.52
CA ARG A 354 15.73 -6.65 -9.69
C ARG A 354 16.07 -6.85 -11.18
N GLN A 355 15.13 -7.37 -11.97
CA GLN A 355 15.28 -7.52 -13.41
C GLN A 355 15.44 -6.16 -14.12
N ALA A 356 14.81 -5.12 -13.60
CA ALA A 356 14.95 -3.74 -14.07
C ALA A 356 16.27 -3.07 -13.62
N GLY A 357 17.15 -3.79 -12.91
CA GLY A 357 18.49 -3.33 -12.52
C GLY A 357 18.59 -2.73 -11.12
N VAL A 358 17.53 -2.80 -10.31
CA VAL A 358 17.59 -2.34 -8.91
C VAL A 358 18.43 -3.33 -8.09
N LYS A 359 19.47 -2.83 -7.40
CA LYS A 359 20.40 -3.63 -6.59
C LYS A 359 19.75 -4.17 -5.32
N ASP A 360 20.21 -5.31 -4.84
CA ASP A 360 19.67 -5.97 -3.65
C ASP A 360 19.80 -5.13 -2.38
N GLU A 361 20.85 -4.32 -2.25
CA GLU A 361 21.03 -3.40 -1.12
C GLU A 361 19.93 -2.33 -1.09
N VAL A 362 19.51 -1.83 -2.25
CA VAL A 362 18.41 -0.87 -2.37
C VAL A 362 17.09 -1.53 -2.06
N LEU A 363 16.86 -2.73 -2.57
CA LEU A 363 15.65 -3.51 -2.28
C LEU A 363 15.55 -3.84 -0.79
N HIS A 364 16.68 -4.21 -0.14
CA HIS A 364 16.74 -4.42 1.30
C HIS A 364 16.40 -3.12 2.06
N ALA A 365 17.01 -2.01 1.69
CA ALA A 365 16.73 -0.72 2.32
C ALA A 365 15.24 -0.34 2.22
N ILE A 366 14.60 -0.57 1.07
CA ILE A 366 13.17 -0.31 0.86
C ILE A 366 12.32 -1.23 1.75
N LEU A 367 12.58 -2.53 1.72
CA LEU A 367 11.74 -3.52 2.38
C LEU A 367 11.91 -3.57 3.90
N VAL A 368 13.09 -3.21 4.41
CA VAL A 368 13.44 -3.34 5.82
C VAL A 368 13.68 -1.98 6.47
N ASP A 369 14.66 -1.22 5.99
CA ASP A 369 15.10 -0.01 6.69
C ASP A 369 14.09 1.14 6.60
N ASN A 370 13.44 1.32 5.45
CA ASN A 370 12.39 2.31 5.28
C ASN A 370 11.21 2.03 6.21
N SER A 371 10.77 0.77 6.26
CA SER A 371 9.67 0.36 7.12
C SER A 371 10.03 0.49 8.61
N ARG A 372 11.27 0.14 9.00
CA ARG A 372 11.76 0.40 10.36
C ARG A 372 11.69 1.89 10.72
N ARG A 373 12.13 2.78 9.79
CA ARG A 373 12.06 4.23 10.02
C ARG A 373 10.63 4.73 10.12
N PHE A 374 9.74 4.25 9.26
CA PHE A 374 8.35 4.67 9.25
C PHE A 374 7.59 4.23 10.50
N LEU A 375 7.75 2.96 10.89
CA LEU A 375 7.00 2.37 12.01
C LEU A 375 7.57 2.71 13.38
N SER A 376 8.82 3.19 13.45
CA SER A 376 9.47 3.50 14.71
C SER A 376 8.98 4.80 15.31
N PHE A 377 8.65 4.77 16.58
CA PHE A 377 8.28 5.96 17.33
C PHE A 377 8.78 5.87 18.78
N VAL A 378 8.94 7.00 19.43
CA VAL A 378 9.19 7.07 20.87
C VAL A 378 7.84 7.25 21.55
N PRO A 379 7.38 6.30 22.38
CA PRO A 379 6.13 6.46 23.12
C PRO A 379 6.12 7.73 23.95
N LYS A 380 5.02 8.46 23.97
CA LYS A 380 4.84 9.53 24.92
C LYS A 380 4.58 8.94 26.30
N SER A 381 5.24 9.48 27.32
CA SER A 381 4.87 9.19 28.71
C SER A 381 3.42 9.60 28.93
N ALA A 382 2.64 8.66 29.46
CA ALA A 382 1.25 8.92 29.84
C ALA A 382 1.12 10.03 30.86
#